data_01c925bbcc8800532cf9f6e214ff9a43
#
_entry.id   01c925bbcc8800532cf9f6e214ff9a43
#
_cell.length_a   1.000
_cell.length_b   1.000
_cell.length_c   1.000
_cell.angle_alpha   90.00
_cell.angle_beta   90.00
_cell.angle_gamma   90.00
#
_symmetry.space_group_name_H-M   'P 1'
#
loop_
_entity.id
_entity.type
_entity.pdbx_description
1 polymer ?
#
loop_
_entity_poly.entity_id
_entity_poly.type
_entity_poly.pdbx_seq_one_letter_code
_entity_poly.pdbx_strand_id
1 'polypeptide(L)'
;QRQMCIRDRVQPWEFRAKPAWQRLLIMVGGVLFNFILALFIYSMILFTWGSEYVPLQKVALGMDFNETAKAVGFRDGDILVSADGVPLERYNSDMLTSIVDARQVTVLRNGSEASIYIPEDMMERLLADSVRFASFRTPFVIDSIPAGTPASLAGLLPGDNITHVDGKAISYSDFEEDKMRRKQNNASHDLHLTYIRNGVTDTLTLTSDSLYNIGVYPTMQTSKLLPIVKEEYSFFASIPAGISLGVSTLKGYVSQMKYLFSKEGVKQLGGFGTIGSIFPATWDWHQFWYMTAFLSIILAFMNILPIPALDGGHVLFLIYEIVARRKPSDKFMERAQMVGMFLLFGLLIWANFNDILRFFF
;
A
#
# COMPACT_ATOMS: atom_id res chain seq x y z
N GLN A 1 -40.94 -41.42 -10.95
CA GLN A 1 -40.34 -41.66 -12.30
C GLN A 1 -40.82 -40.67 -13.36
N ARG A 2 -41.99 -39.99 -13.25
CA ARG A 2 -42.46 -38.99 -14.23
C ARG A 2 -41.80 -37.60 -14.08
N GLN A 3 -41.21 -37.26 -12.96
CA GLN A 3 -40.52 -35.97 -12.78
C GLN A 3 -39.11 -35.92 -13.39
N MET A 4 -38.53 -37.04 -13.76
CA MET A 4 -37.20 -37.13 -14.40
C MET A 4 -37.21 -36.96 -15.91
N CYS A 5 -38.41 -36.89 -16.57
CA CYS A 5 -38.54 -36.70 -18.02
C CYS A 5 -38.93 -35.27 -18.45
N ILE A 6 -39.06 -34.30 -17.51
CA ILE A 6 -39.17 -32.87 -17.83
C ILE A 6 -37.73 -32.30 -17.85
N ARG A 7 -36.82 -33.02 -18.48
CA ARG A 7 -35.52 -32.46 -18.83
C ARG A 7 -35.70 -31.62 -20.06
N ASP A 8 -36.22 -30.41 -19.82
CA ASP A 8 -35.87 -29.16 -20.45
C ASP A 8 -35.78 -29.18 -21.97
N ARG A 9 -36.90 -28.90 -22.60
CA ARG A 9 -36.86 -28.20 -23.88
C ARG A 9 -36.30 -26.81 -23.57
N VAL A 10 -35.05 -26.58 -23.99
CA VAL A 10 -34.36 -25.29 -23.85
C VAL A 10 -35.30 -24.21 -24.41
N GLN A 11 -35.71 -23.30 -23.53
CA GLN A 11 -36.63 -22.23 -23.90
C GLN A 11 -35.85 -21.10 -24.61
N PRO A 12 -36.48 -20.38 -25.60
CA PRO A 12 -35.76 -19.35 -26.35
C PRO A 12 -35.17 -18.20 -25.52
N TRP A 13 -35.68 -17.98 -24.30
CA TRP A 13 -35.15 -16.95 -23.35
C TRP A 13 -34.05 -17.44 -22.43
N GLU A 14 -33.78 -18.74 -22.38
CA GLU A 14 -32.71 -19.29 -21.55
C GLU A 14 -31.30 -18.93 -22.06
N PHE A 15 -30.39 -18.74 -21.14
CA PHE A 15 -29.00 -18.47 -21.45
C PHE A 15 -28.38 -19.51 -22.40
N ARG A 16 -28.75 -20.79 -22.23
CA ARG A 16 -28.25 -21.90 -23.08
C ARG A 16 -28.75 -21.84 -24.53
N ALA A 17 -29.89 -21.19 -24.77
CA ALA A 17 -30.46 -21.02 -26.11
C ALA A 17 -29.79 -19.92 -26.92
N LYS A 18 -29.07 -19.01 -26.25
CA LYS A 18 -28.47 -17.85 -26.89
C LYS A 18 -27.18 -18.22 -27.63
N PRO A 19 -26.85 -17.55 -28.75
CA PRO A 19 -25.59 -17.72 -29.45
C PRO A 19 -24.42 -17.36 -28.56
N ALA A 20 -23.27 -17.95 -28.83
CA ALA A 20 -22.07 -17.83 -27.97
C ALA A 20 -21.67 -16.37 -27.67
N TRP A 21 -21.79 -15.47 -28.66
CA TRP A 21 -21.46 -14.06 -28.47
C TRP A 21 -22.38 -13.32 -27.48
N GLN A 22 -23.69 -13.67 -27.45
CA GLN A 22 -24.61 -13.08 -26.46
C GLN A 22 -24.36 -13.60 -25.08
N ARG A 23 -24.02 -14.90 -24.95
CA ARG A 23 -23.62 -15.50 -23.68
C ARG A 23 -22.32 -14.88 -23.18
N LEU A 24 -21.37 -14.59 -24.07
CA LEU A 24 -20.13 -13.90 -23.77
C LEU A 24 -20.39 -12.49 -23.22
N LEU A 25 -21.26 -11.72 -23.84
CA LEU A 25 -21.65 -10.39 -23.39
C LEU A 25 -22.26 -10.39 -21.97
N ILE A 26 -23.11 -11.39 -21.69
CA ILE A 26 -23.71 -11.53 -20.35
C ILE A 26 -22.63 -11.81 -19.29
N MET A 27 -21.70 -12.72 -19.56
CA MET A 27 -20.61 -13.05 -18.63
C MET A 27 -19.64 -11.89 -18.41
N VAL A 28 -19.22 -11.24 -19.50
CA VAL A 28 -18.34 -10.06 -19.41
C VAL A 28 -19.08 -8.88 -18.76
N GLY A 29 -20.40 -8.80 -18.89
CA GLY A 29 -21.21 -7.73 -18.28
C GLY A 29 -21.04 -7.61 -16.78
N GLY A 30 -20.95 -8.73 -16.04
CA GLY A 30 -20.72 -8.72 -14.61
C GLY A 30 -19.35 -8.13 -14.22
N VAL A 31 -18.31 -8.55 -14.93
CA VAL A 31 -16.94 -8.02 -14.75
C VAL A 31 -16.88 -6.54 -15.08
N LEU A 32 -17.47 -6.15 -16.21
CA LEU A 32 -17.53 -4.76 -16.67
C LEU A 32 -18.27 -3.87 -15.66
N PHE A 33 -19.38 -4.37 -15.11
CA PHE A 33 -20.15 -3.62 -14.10
C PHE A 33 -19.30 -3.34 -12.85
N ASN A 34 -18.58 -4.33 -12.32
CA ASN A 34 -17.69 -4.14 -11.17
C ASN A 34 -16.61 -3.11 -11.48
N PHE A 35 -16.04 -3.15 -12.67
CA PHE A 35 -15.03 -2.18 -13.09
C PHE A 35 -15.60 -0.76 -13.18
N ILE A 36 -16.75 -0.58 -13.87
CA ILE A 36 -17.43 0.72 -13.98
C ILE A 36 -17.83 1.25 -12.58
N LEU A 37 -18.36 0.37 -11.73
CA LEU A 37 -18.73 0.73 -10.36
C LEU A 37 -17.53 1.27 -9.58
N ALA A 38 -16.38 0.61 -9.68
CA ALA A 38 -15.16 1.07 -9.01
C ALA A 38 -14.72 2.44 -9.52
N LEU A 39 -14.70 2.65 -10.84
CA LEU A 39 -14.34 3.95 -11.44
C LEU A 39 -15.31 5.06 -10.99
N PHE A 40 -16.60 4.75 -10.92
CA PHE A 40 -17.62 5.67 -10.41
C PHE A 40 -17.34 6.02 -8.93
N ILE A 41 -17.12 5.03 -8.08
CA ILE A 41 -16.83 5.24 -6.66
C ILE A 41 -15.55 6.08 -6.49
N TYR A 42 -14.46 5.78 -7.21
CA TYR A 42 -13.24 6.60 -7.16
C TYR A 42 -13.48 8.04 -7.58
N SER A 43 -14.28 8.26 -8.62
CA SER A 43 -14.65 9.62 -9.05
C SER A 43 -15.43 10.35 -7.96
N MET A 44 -16.38 9.68 -7.31
CA MET A 44 -17.15 10.26 -6.21
C MET A 44 -16.31 10.53 -4.97
N ILE A 45 -15.32 9.68 -4.66
CA ILE A 45 -14.36 9.91 -3.57
C ILE A 45 -13.57 11.20 -3.83
N LEU A 46 -13.00 11.34 -5.03
CA LEU A 46 -12.23 12.52 -5.39
C LEU A 46 -13.08 13.80 -5.41
N PHE A 47 -14.34 13.70 -5.81
CA PHE A 47 -15.28 14.82 -5.74
C PHE A 47 -15.60 15.23 -4.31
N THR A 48 -15.81 14.25 -3.39
CA THR A 48 -16.29 14.51 -2.03
C THR A 48 -15.16 14.90 -1.08
N TRP A 49 -14.03 14.22 -1.14
CA TRP A 49 -12.91 14.37 -0.20
C TRP A 49 -11.66 14.98 -0.84
N GLY A 50 -11.57 14.96 -2.18
CA GLY A 50 -10.34 15.32 -2.87
C GLY A 50 -9.28 14.22 -2.79
N SER A 51 -8.04 14.61 -3.05
CA SER A 51 -6.85 13.75 -2.90
C SER A 51 -5.83 14.45 -2.02
N GLU A 52 -5.39 13.78 -0.96
CA GLU A 52 -4.33 14.28 -0.09
C GLU A 52 -3.07 13.47 -0.31
N TYR A 53 -1.95 14.16 -0.49
CA TYR A 53 -0.65 13.52 -0.64
C TYR A 53 0.48 14.40 -0.12
N VAL A 54 1.62 13.77 0.16
CA VAL A 54 2.85 14.47 0.52
C VAL A 54 3.74 14.49 -0.73
N PRO A 55 4.05 15.68 -1.28
CA PRO A 55 5.01 15.80 -2.37
C PRO A 55 6.40 15.41 -1.87
N LEU A 56 7.03 14.41 -2.49
CA LEU A 56 8.34 13.88 -2.07
C LEU A 56 9.42 14.95 -2.02
N GLN A 57 9.43 15.85 -3.00
CA GLN A 57 10.43 16.92 -3.11
C GLN A 57 10.26 18.05 -2.09
N LYS A 58 9.10 18.10 -1.39
CA LYS A 58 8.86 19.10 -0.33
C LYS A 58 9.17 18.58 1.07
N VAL A 59 9.59 17.32 1.22
CA VAL A 59 9.97 16.73 2.50
C VAL A 59 11.41 17.12 2.82
N ALA A 60 11.58 18.20 3.58
CA ALA A 60 12.89 18.79 3.85
C ALA A 60 13.89 17.86 4.53
N LEU A 61 13.43 16.93 5.37
CA LEU A 61 14.28 15.97 6.07
C LEU A 61 14.52 14.67 5.28
N GLY A 62 13.91 14.52 4.09
CA GLY A 62 14.00 13.31 3.30
C GLY A 62 13.26 12.12 3.92
N MET A 63 13.78 10.93 3.68
CA MET A 63 13.16 9.68 4.10
C MET A 63 14.12 8.83 4.94
N ASP A 64 13.58 7.99 5.83
CA ASP A 64 14.28 6.88 6.46
C ASP A 64 14.03 5.62 5.65
N PHE A 65 15.07 4.81 5.51
CA PHE A 65 15.04 3.59 4.72
C PHE A 65 15.29 2.36 5.59
N ASN A 66 14.66 1.23 5.24
CA ASN A 66 14.95 -0.04 5.89
C ASN A 66 16.36 -0.55 5.53
N GLU A 67 16.84 -1.55 6.26
CA GLU A 67 18.18 -2.10 6.06
C GLU A 67 18.39 -2.70 4.66
N THR A 68 17.34 -3.27 4.08
CA THR A 68 17.37 -3.79 2.70
C THR A 68 17.62 -2.69 1.70
N ALA A 69 16.95 -1.53 1.83
CA ALA A 69 17.17 -0.37 0.97
C ALA A 69 18.57 0.24 1.21
N LYS A 70 19.02 0.34 2.47
CA LYS A 70 20.37 0.84 2.82
C LYS A 70 21.47 -0.03 2.22
N ALA A 71 21.27 -1.36 2.19
CA ALA A 71 22.23 -2.29 1.58
C ALA A 71 22.39 -2.09 0.06
N VAL A 72 21.39 -1.54 -0.62
CA VAL A 72 21.42 -1.20 -2.05
C VAL A 72 22.05 0.16 -2.30
N GLY A 73 22.12 1.03 -1.28
CA GLY A 73 22.79 2.32 -1.35
C GLY A 73 21.94 3.54 -1.01
N PHE A 74 20.67 3.36 -0.64
CA PHE A 74 19.86 4.43 -0.05
C PHE A 74 20.42 4.84 1.30
N ARG A 75 20.22 6.09 1.69
CA ARG A 75 20.63 6.62 2.99
C ARG A 75 19.51 7.43 3.60
N ASP A 76 19.43 7.39 4.93
CA ASP A 76 18.48 8.22 5.65
C ASP A 76 18.74 9.70 5.34
N GLY A 77 17.67 10.44 5.05
CA GLY A 77 17.73 11.81 4.56
C GLY A 77 17.74 11.97 3.04
N ASP A 78 17.82 10.90 2.25
CA ASP A 78 17.67 11.00 0.80
C ASP A 78 16.23 11.42 0.44
N ILE A 79 16.10 12.30 -0.55
CA ILE A 79 14.83 12.69 -1.15
C ILE A 79 14.73 11.99 -2.51
N LEU A 80 13.69 11.21 -2.73
CA LEU A 80 13.45 10.50 -3.99
C LEU A 80 13.11 11.50 -5.09
N VAL A 81 13.78 11.43 -6.24
CA VAL A 81 13.60 12.35 -7.36
C VAL A 81 12.97 11.65 -8.55
N SER A 82 13.58 10.58 -9.05
CA SER A 82 13.09 9.85 -10.23
C SER A 82 13.51 8.40 -10.24
N ALA A 83 12.76 7.58 -10.98
CA ALA A 83 13.06 6.18 -11.28
C ALA A 83 13.18 6.03 -12.80
N ASP A 84 14.34 5.59 -13.32
CA ASP A 84 14.68 5.54 -14.75
C ASP A 84 14.34 6.86 -15.50
N GLY A 85 14.55 8.01 -14.84
CA GLY A 85 14.25 9.33 -15.37
C GLY A 85 12.79 9.76 -15.30
N VAL A 86 11.88 8.90 -14.83
CA VAL A 86 10.48 9.26 -14.58
C VAL A 86 10.36 9.89 -13.19
N PRO A 87 9.84 11.13 -13.06
CA PRO A 87 9.73 11.81 -11.79
C PRO A 87 8.87 11.04 -10.77
N LEU A 88 9.34 10.98 -9.53
CA LEU A 88 8.60 10.46 -8.39
C LEU A 88 8.01 11.66 -7.62
N GLU A 89 6.70 11.88 -7.76
CA GLU A 89 6.05 13.07 -7.20
C GLU A 89 5.40 12.79 -5.84
N ARG A 90 4.83 11.60 -5.68
CA ARG A 90 3.95 11.24 -4.54
C ARG A 90 4.41 9.94 -3.89
N TYR A 91 4.27 9.87 -2.57
CA TYR A 91 4.46 8.62 -1.85
C TYR A 91 3.18 7.78 -1.92
N ASN A 92 3.20 6.73 -2.72
CA ASN A 92 2.09 5.80 -2.89
C ASN A 92 2.61 4.39 -3.25
N SER A 93 1.71 3.42 -3.41
CA SER A 93 2.05 2.05 -3.82
C SER A 93 2.74 1.99 -5.18
N ASP A 94 2.36 2.87 -6.10
CA ASP A 94 2.92 2.92 -7.46
C ASP A 94 4.38 3.38 -7.44
N MET A 95 4.75 4.27 -6.50
CA MET A 95 6.11 4.69 -6.27
C MET A 95 7.03 3.51 -5.93
N LEU A 96 6.62 2.66 -4.98
CA LEU A 96 7.42 1.49 -4.61
C LEU A 96 7.62 0.55 -5.80
N THR A 97 6.56 0.28 -6.56
CA THR A 97 6.62 -0.54 -7.77
C THR A 97 7.54 0.10 -8.80
N SER A 98 7.45 1.42 -9.00
CA SER A 98 8.32 2.15 -9.93
C SER A 98 9.79 2.09 -9.52
N ILE A 99 10.09 2.16 -8.23
CA ILE A 99 11.46 2.04 -7.71
C ILE A 99 12.01 0.62 -7.94
N VAL A 100 11.22 -0.40 -7.59
CA VAL A 100 11.67 -1.80 -7.65
C VAL A 100 11.82 -2.30 -9.09
N ASP A 101 11.00 -1.80 -10.00
CA ASP A 101 11.06 -2.16 -11.43
C ASP A 101 12.08 -1.32 -12.22
N ALA A 102 12.62 -0.25 -11.62
CA ALA A 102 13.64 0.59 -12.25
C ALA A 102 15.02 -0.07 -12.21
N ARG A 103 15.87 0.30 -13.15
CA ARG A 103 17.31 -0.01 -13.13
C ARG A 103 18.09 0.95 -12.24
N GLN A 104 17.64 2.20 -12.20
CA GLN A 104 18.31 3.28 -11.50
C GLN A 104 17.30 4.23 -10.87
N VAL A 105 17.55 4.59 -9.62
CA VAL A 105 16.80 5.63 -8.90
C VAL A 105 17.72 6.81 -8.63
N THR A 106 17.24 8.01 -8.95
CA THR A 106 17.93 9.26 -8.61
C THR A 106 17.36 9.80 -7.33
N VAL A 107 18.25 10.14 -6.40
CA VAL A 107 17.91 10.76 -5.11
C VAL A 107 18.67 12.08 -4.95
N LEU A 108 18.11 13.01 -4.20
CA LEU A 108 18.82 14.21 -3.76
C LEU A 108 19.40 13.93 -2.36
N ARG A 109 20.74 13.88 -2.26
CA ARG A 109 21.50 13.61 -1.05
C ARG A 109 22.36 14.81 -0.69
N ASN A 110 22.10 15.44 0.44
CA ASN A 110 22.82 16.65 0.86
C ASN A 110 22.89 17.74 -0.21
N GLY A 111 21.79 17.94 -0.96
CA GLY A 111 21.69 18.94 -2.02
C GLY A 111 22.33 18.55 -3.37
N SER A 112 22.89 17.35 -3.50
CA SER A 112 23.47 16.83 -4.73
C SER A 112 22.73 15.58 -5.22
N GLU A 113 22.57 15.42 -6.51
CA GLU A 113 21.97 14.21 -7.09
C GLU A 113 22.92 13.02 -6.94
N ALA A 114 22.35 11.88 -6.54
CA ALA A 114 23.04 10.60 -6.48
C ALA A 114 22.18 9.53 -7.17
N SER A 115 22.85 8.63 -7.88
CA SER A 115 22.20 7.52 -8.58
C SER A 115 22.41 6.22 -7.84
N ILE A 116 21.33 5.48 -7.65
CA ILE A 116 21.30 4.18 -6.96
C ILE A 116 20.83 3.13 -7.97
N TYR A 117 21.62 2.09 -8.17
CA TYR A 117 21.26 0.97 -9.04
C TYR A 117 20.45 -0.06 -8.27
N ILE A 118 19.30 -0.44 -8.80
CA ILE A 118 18.37 -1.35 -8.15
C ILE A 118 18.61 -2.77 -8.67
N PRO A 119 18.85 -3.75 -7.80
CA PRO A 119 19.03 -5.13 -8.20
C PRO A 119 17.69 -5.76 -8.62
N GLU A 120 17.72 -6.72 -9.56
CA GLU A 120 16.52 -7.37 -10.09
C GLU A 120 15.71 -8.12 -9.01
N ASP A 121 16.36 -8.58 -7.96
CA ASP A 121 15.74 -9.28 -6.82
C ASP A 121 15.26 -8.34 -5.69
N MET A 122 15.25 -7.02 -5.92
CA MET A 122 14.90 -6.03 -4.89
C MET A 122 13.55 -6.29 -4.23
N MET A 123 12.53 -6.63 -5.02
CA MET A 123 11.20 -6.92 -4.46
C MET A 123 11.22 -8.16 -3.57
N GLU A 124 11.95 -9.22 -3.93
CA GLU A 124 12.04 -10.43 -3.11
C GLU A 124 12.71 -10.12 -1.77
N ARG A 125 13.76 -9.30 -1.77
CA ARG A 125 14.42 -8.84 -0.56
C ARG A 125 13.48 -8.03 0.32
N LEU A 126 12.69 -7.11 -0.27
CA LEU A 126 11.71 -6.32 0.46
C LEU A 126 10.56 -7.15 1.02
N LEU A 127 10.11 -8.18 0.30
CA LEU A 127 9.08 -9.09 0.79
C LEU A 127 9.56 -9.97 1.95
N ALA A 128 10.87 -10.24 2.02
CA ALA A 128 11.49 -10.96 3.14
C ALA A 128 11.68 -10.05 4.38
N ASP A 129 11.68 -8.75 4.19
CA ASP A 129 11.80 -7.75 5.25
C ASP A 129 10.41 -7.43 5.82
N SER A 130 10.29 -7.43 7.15
CA SER A 130 9.03 -7.09 7.84
C SER A 130 8.80 -5.58 7.97
N VAL A 131 9.79 -4.77 7.57
CA VAL A 131 9.77 -3.31 7.71
C VAL A 131 9.48 -2.65 6.36
N ARG A 132 8.71 -1.57 6.37
CA ARG A 132 8.42 -0.79 5.15
C ARG A 132 9.71 -0.32 4.50
N PHE A 133 9.76 -0.30 3.16
CA PHE A 133 10.89 0.17 2.36
C PHE A 133 11.41 1.54 2.82
N ALA A 134 10.51 2.49 2.98
CA ALA A 134 10.85 3.85 3.41
C ALA A 134 9.70 4.49 4.19
N SER A 135 10.03 5.46 5.02
CA SER A 135 9.08 6.31 5.74
C SER A 135 9.56 7.75 5.73
N PHE A 136 8.64 8.71 5.92
CA PHE A 136 9.02 10.11 6.01
C PHE A 136 9.78 10.38 7.31
N ARG A 137 10.90 11.09 7.19
CA ARG A 137 11.57 11.66 8.35
C ARG A 137 10.76 12.85 8.85
N THR A 138 10.37 12.81 10.11
CA THR A 138 9.58 13.87 10.72
C THR A 138 10.39 14.69 11.70
N PRO A 139 10.15 16.01 11.79
CA PRO A 139 10.74 16.83 12.84
C PRO A 139 10.30 16.33 14.23
N PHE A 140 11.14 16.50 15.21
CA PHE A 140 10.85 16.13 16.59
C PHE A 140 10.13 17.26 17.33
N VAL A 141 8.83 17.40 17.06
CA VAL A 141 7.97 18.39 17.70
C VAL A 141 7.27 17.79 18.91
N ILE A 142 7.37 18.47 20.05
CA ILE A 142 6.77 18.05 21.32
C ILE A 142 5.27 18.37 21.30
N ASP A 143 4.42 17.38 21.56
CA ASP A 143 2.98 17.55 21.75
C ASP A 143 2.63 17.83 23.20
N SER A 144 3.16 17.03 24.13
CA SER A 144 2.91 17.18 25.54
C SER A 144 4.09 16.70 26.40
N ILE A 145 4.18 17.24 27.63
CA ILE A 145 5.25 16.94 28.59
C ILE A 145 4.60 16.64 29.95
N PRO A 146 4.71 15.41 30.48
CA PRO A 146 4.27 15.10 31.83
C PRO A 146 5.10 15.86 32.88
N ALA A 147 4.44 16.31 33.94
CA ALA A 147 5.11 16.99 35.03
C ALA A 147 6.13 16.09 35.74
N GLY A 148 7.24 16.67 36.16
CA GLY A 148 8.31 15.96 36.87
C GLY A 148 9.23 15.12 35.97
N THR A 149 9.07 15.18 34.66
CA THR A 149 10.00 14.52 33.71
C THR A 149 11.26 15.38 33.51
N PRO A 150 12.38 14.79 33.04
CA PRO A 150 13.60 15.52 32.71
C PRO A 150 13.33 16.75 31.80
N ALA A 151 12.51 16.58 30.76
CA ALA A 151 12.15 17.66 29.84
C ALA A 151 11.38 18.80 30.55
N SER A 152 10.42 18.44 31.43
CA SER A 152 9.64 19.41 32.22
C SER A 152 10.53 20.20 33.16
N LEU A 153 11.46 19.53 33.83
CA LEU A 153 12.42 20.16 34.79
C LEU A 153 13.44 21.07 34.06
N ALA A 154 13.79 20.70 32.82
CA ALA A 154 14.70 21.50 31.98
C ALA A 154 14.02 22.70 31.31
N GLY A 155 12.68 22.84 31.38
CA GLY A 155 11.95 23.95 30.83
C GLY A 155 11.56 23.84 29.37
N LEU A 156 11.53 22.60 28.81
CA LEU A 156 10.90 22.35 27.50
C LEU A 156 9.38 22.57 27.59
N LEU A 157 8.78 22.97 26.49
CA LEU A 157 7.35 23.26 26.39
C LEU A 157 6.72 22.53 25.20
N PRO A 158 5.41 22.25 25.24
CA PRO A 158 4.68 21.81 24.07
C PRO A 158 4.86 22.80 22.91
N GLY A 159 5.09 22.27 21.71
CA GLY A 159 5.37 23.04 20.49
C GLY A 159 6.87 23.25 20.21
N ASP A 160 7.78 22.94 21.15
CA ASP A 160 9.21 22.96 20.88
C ASP A 160 9.57 21.93 19.83
N ASN A 161 10.40 22.32 18.86
CA ASN A 161 10.95 21.42 17.85
C ASN A 161 12.43 21.18 18.15
N ILE A 162 12.76 19.98 18.60
CA ILE A 162 14.15 19.57 18.87
C ILE A 162 14.83 19.28 17.54
N THR A 163 15.88 20.03 17.24
CA THR A 163 16.59 19.95 15.95
C THR A 163 17.96 19.31 16.03
N HIS A 164 18.64 19.40 17.20
CA HIS A 164 19.94 18.77 17.39
C HIS A 164 20.05 18.14 18.78
N VAL A 165 20.82 17.06 18.82
CA VAL A 165 21.32 16.43 20.06
C VAL A 165 22.83 16.38 19.98
N ASP A 166 23.53 16.92 20.99
CA ASP A 166 24.99 17.01 21.06
C ASP A 166 25.64 17.59 19.79
N GLY A 167 24.99 18.62 19.21
CA GLY A 167 25.44 19.30 18.01
C GLY A 167 25.12 18.57 16.68
N LYS A 168 24.56 17.36 16.74
CA LYS A 168 24.17 16.60 15.55
C LYS A 168 22.70 16.87 15.23
N ALA A 169 22.41 17.27 13.98
CA ALA A 169 21.06 17.44 13.50
C ALA A 169 20.29 16.11 13.54
N ILE A 170 19.05 16.14 13.99
CA ILE A 170 18.21 14.95 14.17
C ILE A 170 16.79 15.13 13.61
N SER A 171 16.20 14.03 13.23
CA SER A 171 14.75 13.82 13.13
C SER A 171 14.26 13.10 14.40
N TYR A 172 12.95 12.85 14.48
CA TYR A 172 12.41 12.03 15.57
C TYR A 172 12.95 10.59 15.54
N SER A 173 13.09 9.98 14.37
CA SER A 173 13.69 8.64 14.22
C SER A 173 15.15 8.60 14.67
N ASP A 174 15.96 9.60 14.30
CA ASP A 174 17.36 9.68 14.77
C ASP A 174 17.46 9.77 16.29
N PHE A 175 16.52 10.49 16.93
CA PHE A 175 16.47 10.59 18.38
C PHE A 175 16.21 9.22 19.04
N GLU A 176 15.26 8.47 18.52
CA GLU A 176 14.96 7.13 19.02
C GLU A 176 16.13 6.16 18.80
N GLU A 177 16.81 6.22 17.66
CA GLU A 177 18.01 5.45 17.39
C GLU A 177 19.17 5.84 18.33
N ASP A 178 19.40 7.14 18.54
CA ASP A 178 20.42 7.63 19.47
C ASP A 178 20.14 7.15 20.90
N LYS A 179 18.90 7.18 21.34
CA LYS A 179 18.46 6.64 22.63
C LYS A 179 18.79 5.15 22.75
N MET A 180 18.47 4.33 21.74
CA MET A 180 18.79 2.91 21.75
C MET A 180 20.30 2.67 21.79
N ARG A 181 21.07 3.40 21.00
CA ARG A 181 22.53 3.32 20.96
C ARG A 181 23.16 3.71 22.31
N ARG A 182 22.67 4.78 22.96
CA ARG A 182 23.14 5.19 24.31
C ARG A 182 22.87 4.12 25.34
N LYS A 183 21.67 3.51 25.29
CA LYS A 183 21.31 2.42 26.18
C LYS A 183 22.20 1.19 25.99
N GLN A 184 22.50 0.79 24.76
CA GLN A 184 23.37 -0.34 24.44
C GLN A 184 24.80 -0.11 24.92
N ASN A 185 25.32 1.11 24.79
CA ASN A 185 26.69 1.47 25.11
C ASN A 185 26.85 1.99 26.55
N ASN A 186 25.78 2.02 27.34
CA ASN A 186 25.78 2.58 28.69
C ASN A 186 26.39 3.99 28.74
N ALA A 187 26.01 4.85 27.78
CA ALA A 187 26.57 6.18 27.57
C ALA A 187 26.08 7.19 28.63
N SER A 188 26.60 8.42 28.59
CA SER A 188 26.12 9.50 29.47
C SER A 188 24.61 9.76 29.28
N HIS A 189 23.94 10.04 30.38
CA HIS A 189 22.55 10.46 30.42
C HIS A 189 22.39 11.96 30.11
N ASP A 190 23.46 12.74 30.08
CA ASP A 190 23.42 14.15 29.74
C ASP A 190 23.28 14.35 28.25
N LEU A 191 22.35 15.24 27.85
CA LEU A 191 22.01 15.58 26.51
C LEU A 191 22.05 17.10 26.33
N HIS A 192 22.80 17.55 25.31
CA HIS A 192 22.79 18.95 24.89
C HIS A 192 21.78 19.08 23.73
N LEU A 193 20.62 19.67 23.99
CA LEU A 193 19.57 19.83 23.01
C LEU A 193 19.58 21.23 22.41
N THR A 194 19.42 21.30 21.08
CA THR A 194 19.04 22.54 20.39
C THR A 194 17.61 22.41 19.94
N TYR A 195 16.78 23.39 20.21
CA TYR A 195 15.38 23.40 19.86
C TYR A 195 14.94 24.76 19.31
N ILE A 196 13.84 24.75 18.56
CA ILE A 196 13.21 25.95 18.03
C ILE A 196 11.89 26.14 18.76
N ARG A 197 11.72 27.31 19.40
CA ARG A 197 10.49 27.77 20.06
C ARG A 197 10.03 29.09 19.44
N ASN A 198 8.84 29.11 18.86
CA ASN A 198 8.28 30.30 18.19
C ASN A 198 9.23 30.94 17.16
N GLY A 199 9.97 30.11 16.41
CA GLY A 199 10.93 30.57 15.40
C GLY A 199 12.30 31.01 15.95
N VAL A 200 12.50 30.97 17.26
CA VAL A 200 13.81 31.29 17.91
C VAL A 200 14.51 30.01 18.26
N THR A 201 15.78 29.91 17.88
CA THR A 201 16.64 28.77 18.24
C THR A 201 17.24 29.01 19.62
N ASP A 202 17.14 28.02 20.50
CA ASP A 202 17.70 28.04 21.83
C ASP A 202 18.33 26.68 22.18
N THR A 203 19.10 26.62 23.26
CA THR A 203 19.81 25.41 23.70
C THR A 203 19.58 25.16 25.17
N LEU A 204 19.54 23.88 25.54
CA LEU A 204 19.49 23.49 26.95
C LEU A 204 20.24 22.16 27.14
N THR A 205 20.62 21.92 28.39
CA THR A 205 21.18 20.63 28.82
C THR A 205 20.19 19.99 29.78
N LEU A 206 19.94 18.69 29.57
CA LEU A 206 19.12 17.89 30.48
C LEU A 206 19.75 16.51 30.70
N THR A 207 19.48 15.91 31.83
CA THR A 207 19.86 14.52 32.13
C THR A 207 18.65 13.63 31.94
N SER A 208 18.72 12.65 31.02
CA SER A 208 17.65 11.67 30.76
C SER A 208 17.45 10.72 31.97
N ASP A 209 16.31 10.05 32.00
CA ASP A 209 16.04 9.04 33.02
C ASP A 209 16.92 7.77 32.86
N SER A 210 16.77 6.79 33.76
CA SER A 210 17.51 5.51 33.73
C SER A 210 17.25 4.67 32.45
N LEU A 211 16.22 4.97 31.70
CA LEU A 211 15.89 4.34 30.43
C LEU A 211 16.24 5.20 29.21
N TYR A 212 16.97 6.28 29.41
CA TYR A 212 17.37 7.27 28.41
C TYR A 212 16.18 8.03 27.79
N ASN A 213 15.04 8.11 28.49
CA ASN A 213 13.92 8.94 28.06
C ASN A 213 14.08 10.37 28.61
N ILE A 214 13.68 11.34 27.80
CA ILE A 214 13.59 12.74 28.24
C ILE A 214 12.18 13.08 28.78
N GLY A 215 11.20 12.20 28.58
CA GLY A 215 9.87 12.31 29.13
C GLY A 215 8.99 13.31 28.38
N VAL A 216 8.94 13.19 27.06
CA VAL A 216 8.04 13.95 26.17
C VAL A 216 7.19 13.01 25.33
N TYR A 217 6.02 13.46 24.92
CA TYR A 217 5.25 12.83 23.87
C TYR A 217 5.40 13.64 22.58
N PRO A 218 5.89 13.02 21.49
CA PRO A 218 6.02 13.72 20.21
C PRO A 218 4.66 13.89 19.53
N THR A 219 4.53 14.92 18.71
CA THR A 219 3.38 15.10 17.82
C THR A 219 3.36 13.97 16.79
N MET A 220 2.27 13.21 16.74
CA MET A 220 2.03 12.15 15.74
C MET A 220 1.10 12.60 14.61
N GLN A 221 0.64 13.86 14.63
CA GLN A 221 -0.25 14.39 13.60
C GLN A 221 0.53 14.71 12.33
N THR A 222 0.43 13.84 11.34
CA THR A 222 1.14 13.95 10.05
C THR A 222 0.90 15.30 9.36
N SER A 223 -0.32 15.84 9.47
CA SER A 223 -0.68 17.13 8.88
C SER A 223 0.07 18.34 9.48
N LYS A 224 0.60 18.21 10.68
CA LYS A 224 1.43 19.25 11.32
C LYS A 224 2.93 19.10 11.00
N LEU A 225 3.34 17.89 10.62
CA LEU A 225 4.75 17.53 10.47
C LEU A 225 5.19 17.52 9.00
N LEU A 226 4.28 17.24 8.06
CA LEU A 226 4.58 17.07 6.65
C LEU A 226 3.79 18.07 5.80
N PRO A 227 4.34 18.50 4.66
CA PRO A 227 3.69 19.42 3.73
C PRO A 227 2.60 18.71 2.92
N ILE A 228 1.47 18.38 3.57
CA ILE A 228 0.34 17.75 2.88
C ILE A 228 -0.27 18.75 1.91
N VAL A 229 -0.42 18.31 0.66
CA VAL A 229 -1.16 19.03 -0.38
C VAL A 229 -2.49 18.34 -0.57
N LYS A 230 -3.57 19.12 -0.50
CA LYS A 230 -4.92 18.67 -0.80
C LYS A 230 -5.32 19.19 -2.17
N GLU A 231 -5.65 18.29 -3.09
CA GLU A 231 -6.22 18.60 -4.39
C GLU A 231 -7.73 18.39 -4.34
N GLU A 232 -8.49 19.44 -4.62
CA GLU A 232 -9.94 19.38 -4.70
C GLU A 232 -10.38 19.32 -6.17
N TYR A 233 -11.34 18.47 -6.46
CA TYR A 233 -11.83 18.24 -7.81
C TYR A 233 -13.27 18.71 -7.94
N SER A 234 -13.57 19.50 -8.98
CA SER A 234 -14.96 19.75 -9.37
C SER A 234 -15.60 18.45 -9.86
N PHE A 235 -16.94 18.38 -9.90
CA PHE A 235 -17.67 17.19 -10.34
C PHE A 235 -17.15 16.66 -11.69
N PHE A 236 -17.00 17.53 -12.69
CA PHE A 236 -16.52 17.11 -14.01
C PHE A 236 -15.02 16.74 -14.03
N ALA A 237 -14.20 17.39 -13.23
CA ALA A 237 -12.77 17.06 -13.12
C ALA A 237 -12.54 15.77 -12.34
N SER A 238 -13.42 15.40 -11.42
CA SER A 238 -13.31 14.16 -10.65
C SER A 238 -13.47 12.90 -11.51
N ILE A 239 -14.22 12.97 -12.62
CA ILE A 239 -14.47 11.81 -13.49
C ILE A 239 -13.18 11.31 -14.14
N PRO A 240 -12.43 12.11 -14.93
CA PRO A 240 -11.16 11.65 -15.50
C PRO A 240 -10.11 11.32 -14.44
N ALA A 241 -10.08 12.07 -13.32
CA ALA A 241 -9.17 11.79 -12.21
C ALA A 241 -9.48 10.43 -11.55
N GLY A 242 -10.77 10.12 -11.29
CA GLY A 242 -11.19 8.85 -10.73
C GLY A 242 -10.95 7.66 -11.68
N ILE A 243 -11.12 7.86 -12.98
CA ILE A 243 -10.76 6.87 -14.00
C ILE A 243 -9.23 6.62 -13.96
N SER A 244 -8.42 7.68 -13.92
CA SER A 244 -6.97 7.58 -13.81
C SER A 244 -6.55 6.82 -12.54
N LEU A 245 -7.15 7.16 -11.39
CA LEU A 245 -6.90 6.49 -10.11
C LEU A 245 -7.27 5.00 -10.18
N GLY A 246 -8.44 4.66 -10.72
CA GLY A 246 -8.87 3.27 -10.86
C GLY A 246 -7.98 2.46 -11.80
N VAL A 247 -7.56 3.05 -12.92
CA VAL A 247 -6.63 2.41 -13.86
C VAL A 247 -5.24 2.23 -13.25
N SER A 248 -4.71 3.22 -12.53
CA SER A 248 -3.42 3.09 -11.84
C SER A 248 -3.48 2.03 -10.75
N THR A 249 -4.57 1.99 -9.96
CA THR A 249 -4.80 0.94 -8.95
C THR A 249 -4.80 -0.45 -9.58
N LEU A 250 -5.50 -0.63 -10.70
CA LEU A 250 -5.50 -1.91 -11.43
C LEU A 250 -4.09 -2.25 -11.94
N LYS A 251 -3.38 -1.31 -12.55
CA LYS A 251 -2.01 -1.53 -13.03
C LYS A 251 -1.08 -1.93 -11.89
N GLY A 252 -1.13 -1.23 -10.76
CA GLY A 252 -0.35 -1.56 -9.57
C GLY A 252 -0.64 -2.97 -9.07
N TYR A 253 -1.93 -3.35 -8.98
CA TYR A 253 -2.33 -4.69 -8.57
C TYR A 253 -1.81 -5.78 -9.53
N VAL A 254 -1.97 -5.58 -10.85
CA VAL A 254 -1.48 -6.52 -11.87
C VAL A 254 0.05 -6.63 -11.82
N SER A 255 0.76 -5.53 -11.65
CA SER A 255 2.22 -5.53 -11.52
C SER A 255 2.69 -6.34 -10.30
N GLN A 256 1.97 -6.27 -9.19
CA GLN A 256 2.28 -7.03 -7.98
C GLN A 256 2.02 -8.55 -8.13
N MET A 257 1.11 -8.96 -9.04
CA MET A 257 0.81 -10.37 -9.28
C MET A 257 2.04 -11.20 -9.71
N LYS A 258 3.02 -10.59 -10.39
CA LYS A 258 4.26 -11.28 -10.77
C LYS A 258 5.05 -11.80 -9.57
N TYR A 259 4.94 -11.12 -8.42
CA TYR A 259 5.63 -11.49 -7.19
C TYR A 259 4.89 -12.53 -6.36
N LEU A 260 3.59 -12.74 -6.64
CA LEU A 260 2.75 -13.68 -5.90
C LEU A 260 3.28 -15.12 -5.96
N PHE A 261 3.94 -15.48 -7.07
CA PHE A 261 4.52 -16.82 -7.28
C PHE A 261 5.96 -16.94 -6.77
N SER A 262 6.54 -15.88 -6.21
CA SER A 262 7.83 -15.97 -5.53
C SER A 262 7.69 -16.69 -4.18
N LYS A 263 8.80 -17.23 -3.67
CA LYS A 263 8.83 -17.97 -2.39
C LYS A 263 8.31 -17.12 -1.23
N GLU A 264 8.66 -15.83 -1.21
CA GLU A 264 8.24 -14.90 -0.15
C GLU A 264 6.83 -14.35 -0.42
N GLY A 265 6.46 -14.12 -1.69
CA GLY A 265 5.12 -13.67 -2.05
C GLY A 265 4.01 -14.65 -1.67
N VAL A 266 4.25 -15.97 -1.80
CA VAL A 266 3.30 -17.01 -1.35
C VAL A 266 3.02 -16.92 0.16
N LYS A 267 4.01 -16.53 0.98
CA LYS A 267 3.84 -16.32 2.42
C LYS A 267 3.04 -15.05 2.74
N GLN A 268 3.02 -14.09 1.83
CA GLN A 268 2.29 -12.83 1.98
C GLN A 268 0.82 -12.93 1.56
N LEU A 269 0.40 -14.07 0.97
CA LEU A 269 -1.01 -14.31 0.66
C LEU A 269 -1.85 -14.25 1.93
N GLY A 270 -2.74 -13.26 1.98
CA GLY A 270 -3.70 -13.08 3.05
C GLY A 270 -5.07 -13.65 2.71
N GLY A 271 -5.76 -14.14 3.72
CA GLY A 271 -7.14 -14.61 3.66
C GLY A 271 -8.13 -13.55 4.15
N PHE A 272 -9.23 -14.01 4.76
CA PHE A 272 -10.29 -13.13 5.26
C PHE A 272 -9.83 -12.23 6.41
N GLY A 273 -8.92 -12.70 7.27
CA GLY A 273 -8.35 -11.90 8.37
C GLY A 273 -7.55 -10.71 7.82
N THR A 274 -6.70 -10.93 6.83
CA THR A 274 -5.95 -9.87 6.15
C THR A 274 -6.89 -8.86 5.46
N ILE A 275 -7.94 -9.32 4.75
CA ILE A 275 -8.93 -8.42 4.15
C ILE A 275 -9.63 -7.58 5.23
N GLY A 276 -10.01 -8.21 6.35
CA GLY A 276 -10.61 -7.50 7.49
C GLY A 276 -9.69 -6.44 8.10
N SER A 277 -8.39 -6.72 8.19
CA SER A 277 -7.41 -5.80 8.77
C SER A 277 -7.13 -4.54 7.92
N ILE A 278 -7.53 -4.53 6.65
CA ILE A 278 -7.43 -3.35 5.79
C ILE A 278 -8.45 -2.26 6.19
N PHE A 279 -9.56 -2.66 6.81
CA PHE A 279 -10.56 -1.71 7.29
C PHE A 279 -10.14 -1.09 8.62
N PRO A 280 -10.37 0.22 8.82
CA PRO A 280 -9.98 0.91 10.05
C PRO A 280 -10.79 0.39 11.26
N ALA A 281 -10.20 0.43 12.45
CA ALA A 281 -10.86 0.03 13.69
C ALA A 281 -12.04 0.94 14.06
N THR A 282 -12.04 2.19 13.61
CA THR A 282 -13.13 3.15 13.75
C THR A 282 -13.78 3.40 12.40
N TRP A 283 -15.10 3.64 12.39
CA TRP A 283 -15.83 3.86 11.15
C TRP A 283 -15.36 5.12 10.44
N ASP A 284 -14.91 4.98 9.18
CA ASP A 284 -14.47 6.05 8.30
C ASP A 284 -15.12 5.86 6.92
N TRP A 285 -15.97 6.82 6.52
CA TRP A 285 -16.68 6.75 5.24
C TRP A 285 -15.76 6.86 4.04
N HIS A 286 -14.70 7.66 4.09
CA HIS A 286 -13.72 7.77 3.01
C HIS A 286 -13.02 6.43 2.79
N GLN A 287 -12.49 5.84 3.85
CA GLN A 287 -11.79 4.56 3.80
C GLN A 287 -12.73 3.42 3.39
N PHE A 288 -13.97 3.41 3.88
CA PHE A 288 -14.98 2.42 3.48
C PHE A 288 -15.23 2.43 1.97
N TRP A 289 -15.48 3.60 1.38
CA TRP A 289 -15.71 3.70 -0.06
C TRP A 289 -14.46 3.41 -0.89
N TYR A 290 -13.29 3.85 -0.39
CA TYR A 290 -12.01 3.52 -1.04
C TYR A 290 -11.77 2.02 -1.10
N MET A 291 -11.98 1.29 0.02
CA MET A 291 -11.87 -0.17 0.05
C MET A 291 -12.92 -0.85 -0.82
N THR A 292 -14.15 -0.33 -0.85
CA THR A 292 -15.21 -0.86 -1.71
C THR A 292 -14.83 -0.76 -3.19
N ALA A 293 -14.29 0.39 -3.62
CA ALA A 293 -13.81 0.56 -4.99
C ALA A 293 -12.62 -0.36 -5.30
N PHE A 294 -11.68 -0.47 -4.39
CA PHE A 294 -10.52 -1.35 -4.51
C PHE A 294 -10.93 -2.82 -4.66
N LEU A 295 -11.80 -3.32 -3.76
CA LEU A 295 -12.31 -4.69 -3.85
C LEU A 295 -13.09 -4.94 -5.14
N SER A 296 -13.86 -3.95 -5.61
CA SER A 296 -14.60 -4.06 -6.88
C SER A 296 -13.66 -4.20 -8.08
N ILE A 297 -12.53 -3.47 -8.11
CA ILE A 297 -11.48 -3.63 -9.14
C ILE A 297 -10.83 -5.01 -9.05
N ILE A 298 -10.49 -5.46 -7.85
CA ILE A 298 -9.90 -6.79 -7.66
C ILE A 298 -10.85 -7.88 -8.14
N LEU A 299 -12.14 -7.80 -7.78
CA LEU A 299 -13.16 -8.74 -8.23
C LEU A 299 -13.32 -8.73 -9.74
N ALA A 300 -13.32 -7.54 -10.37
CA ALA A 300 -13.36 -7.45 -11.84
C ALA A 300 -12.14 -8.13 -12.47
N PHE A 301 -10.94 -7.87 -11.95
CA PHE A 301 -9.71 -8.46 -12.46
C PHE A 301 -9.66 -9.99 -12.25
N MET A 302 -9.95 -10.45 -11.04
CA MET A 302 -9.92 -11.89 -10.73
C MET A 302 -10.93 -12.67 -11.57
N ASN A 303 -12.12 -12.10 -11.79
CA ASN A 303 -13.16 -12.71 -12.59
C ASN A 303 -12.85 -12.74 -14.09
N ILE A 304 -11.93 -11.92 -14.60
CA ILE A 304 -11.51 -11.98 -16.02
C ILE A 304 -10.38 -12.99 -16.24
N LEU A 305 -9.70 -13.45 -15.19
CA LEU A 305 -8.63 -14.44 -15.32
C LEU A 305 -9.18 -15.76 -15.89
N PRO A 306 -8.46 -16.42 -16.80
CA PRO A 306 -8.91 -17.65 -17.45
C PRO A 306 -8.81 -18.86 -16.52
N ILE A 307 -9.31 -18.73 -15.30
CA ILE A 307 -9.32 -19.80 -14.29
C ILE A 307 -10.69 -20.48 -14.34
N PRO A 308 -10.76 -21.78 -14.69
CA PRO A 308 -11.99 -22.53 -14.59
C PRO A 308 -12.56 -22.46 -13.17
N ALA A 309 -13.86 -22.32 -13.02
CA ALA A 309 -14.63 -21.99 -11.81
C ALA A 309 -14.83 -20.50 -11.53
N LEU A 310 -14.13 -19.59 -12.22
CA LEU A 310 -14.44 -18.17 -12.28
C LEU A 310 -15.12 -17.84 -13.60
N ASP A 311 -15.73 -16.64 -13.69
CA ASP A 311 -16.43 -16.18 -14.91
C ASP A 311 -15.49 -16.17 -16.13
N GLY A 312 -14.21 -15.80 -15.94
CA GLY A 312 -13.17 -15.80 -16.96
C GLY A 312 -12.90 -17.17 -17.58
N GLY A 313 -13.04 -18.25 -16.82
CA GLY A 313 -12.98 -19.61 -17.35
C GLY A 313 -14.15 -19.90 -18.31
N HIS A 314 -15.34 -19.45 -18.00
CA HIS A 314 -16.51 -19.54 -18.90
C HIS A 314 -16.32 -18.65 -20.13
N VAL A 315 -15.80 -17.44 -19.97
CA VAL A 315 -15.44 -16.54 -21.07
C VAL A 315 -14.46 -17.22 -22.03
N LEU A 316 -13.43 -17.91 -21.51
CA LEU A 316 -12.46 -18.65 -22.33
C LEU A 316 -13.14 -19.76 -23.15
N PHE A 317 -14.04 -20.53 -22.54
CA PHE A 317 -14.79 -21.58 -23.25
C PHE A 317 -15.71 -21.00 -24.33
N LEU A 318 -16.33 -19.84 -24.08
CA LEU A 318 -17.17 -19.14 -25.07
C LEU A 318 -16.33 -18.56 -26.22
N ILE A 319 -15.16 -18.01 -25.95
CA ILE A 319 -14.21 -17.57 -26.99
C ILE A 319 -13.79 -18.77 -27.85
N TYR A 320 -13.45 -19.91 -27.23
CA TYR A 320 -13.15 -21.12 -27.97
C TYR A 320 -14.34 -21.56 -28.86
N GLU A 321 -15.57 -21.53 -28.35
CA GLU A 321 -16.77 -21.88 -29.12
C GLU A 321 -16.95 -20.96 -30.32
N ILE A 322 -16.68 -19.64 -30.18
CA ILE A 322 -16.78 -18.68 -31.29
C ILE A 322 -15.72 -18.94 -32.37
N VAL A 323 -14.44 -19.14 -31.93
CA VAL A 323 -13.29 -19.30 -32.84
C VAL A 323 -13.31 -20.66 -33.52
N ALA A 324 -13.50 -21.74 -32.74
CA ALA A 324 -13.51 -23.11 -33.25
C ALA A 324 -14.83 -23.52 -33.88
N ARG A 325 -15.89 -22.71 -33.76
CA ARG A 325 -17.27 -22.97 -34.23
C ARG A 325 -17.85 -24.28 -33.72
N ARG A 326 -17.35 -24.77 -32.58
CA ARG A 326 -17.83 -25.99 -31.92
C ARG A 326 -17.75 -25.84 -30.41
N LYS A 327 -18.71 -26.40 -29.69
CA LYS A 327 -18.72 -26.40 -28.23
C LYS A 327 -17.64 -27.35 -27.68
N PRO A 328 -16.93 -26.99 -26.59
CA PRO A 328 -16.16 -27.94 -25.81
C PRO A 328 -17.08 -29.06 -25.29
N SER A 329 -16.54 -30.25 -25.06
CA SER A 329 -17.37 -31.32 -24.51
C SER A 329 -17.76 -31.04 -23.06
N ASP A 330 -18.98 -31.40 -22.66
CA ASP A 330 -19.47 -31.17 -21.29
C ASP A 330 -18.57 -31.81 -20.25
N LYS A 331 -18.05 -33.02 -20.52
CA LYS A 331 -17.08 -33.72 -19.63
C LYS A 331 -15.78 -32.95 -19.46
N PHE A 332 -15.30 -32.28 -20.50
CA PHE A 332 -14.10 -31.46 -20.41
C PHE A 332 -14.35 -30.21 -19.56
N MET A 333 -15.46 -29.51 -19.80
CA MET A 333 -15.82 -28.32 -19.01
C MET A 333 -16.02 -28.65 -17.53
N GLU A 334 -16.73 -29.75 -17.23
CA GLU A 334 -16.93 -30.22 -15.86
C GLU A 334 -15.62 -30.55 -15.15
N ARG A 335 -14.71 -31.28 -15.80
CA ARG A 335 -13.39 -31.58 -15.23
C ARG A 335 -12.56 -30.32 -15.02
N ALA A 336 -12.54 -29.41 -15.99
CA ALA A 336 -11.81 -28.16 -15.87
C ALA A 336 -12.36 -27.32 -14.69
N GLN A 337 -13.69 -27.22 -14.54
CA GLN A 337 -14.30 -26.56 -13.40
C GLN A 337 -13.95 -27.21 -12.06
N MET A 338 -13.98 -28.55 -11.98
CA MET A 338 -13.56 -29.26 -10.76
C MET A 338 -12.11 -28.92 -10.39
N VAL A 339 -11.19 -28.98 -11.36
CA VAL A 339 -9.78 -28.64 -11.12
C VAL A 339 -9.63 -27.19 -10.65
N GLY A 340 -10.30 -26.24 -11.33
CA GLY A 340 -10.29 -24.84 -10.93
C GLY A 340 -10.85 -24.62 -9.51
N MET A 341 -11.94 -25.30 -9.17
CA MET A 341 -12.54 -25.24 -7.85
C MET A 341 -11.59 -25.78 -6.77
N PHE A 342 -10.95 -26.92 -6.98
CA PHE A 342 -9.96 -27.48 -6.03
C PHE A 342 -8.76 -26.56 -5.88
N LEU A 343 -8.28 -25.94 -6.95
CA LEU A 343 -7.19 -24.97 -6.91
C LEU A 343 -7.58 -23.74 -6.07
N LEU A 344 -8.78 -23.19 -6.29
CA LEU A 344 -9.27 -22.04 -5.52
C LEU A 344 -9.48 -22.37 -4.04
N PHE A 345 -10.06 -23.54 -3.72
CA PHE A 345 -10.19 -24.00 -2.34
C PHE A 345 -8.84 -24.21 -1.67
N GLY A 346 -7.89 -24.81 -2.37
CA GLY A 346 -6.53 -24.99 -1.86
C GLY A 346 -5.86 -23.65 -1.54
N LEU A 347 -6.00 -22.67 -2.44
CA LEU A 347 -5.47 -21.33 -2.24
C LEU A 347 -6.17 -20.60 -1.07
N LEU A 348 -7.49 -20.75 -0.95
CA LEU A 348 -8.27 -20.16 0.15
C LEU A 348 -7.83 -20.75 1.50
N ILE A 349 -7.67 -22.08 1.59
CA ILE A 349 -7.20 -22.75 2.80
C ILE A 349 -5.80 -22.25 3.14
N TRP A 350 -4.90 -22.17 2.17
CA TRP A 350 -3.53 -21.68 2.38
C TRP A 350 -3.50 -20.24 2.87
N ALA A 351 -4.27 -19.34 2.24
CA ALA A 351 -4.33 -17.93 2.63
C ALA A 351 -4.86 -17.75 4.07
N ASN A 352 -5.94 -18.47 4.43
CA ASN A 352 -6.45 -18.41 5.80
C ASN A 352 -5.51 -19.06 6.82
N PHE A 353 -4.75 -20.09 6.43
CA PHE A 353 -3.72 -20.67 7.28
C PHE A 353 -2.57 -19.67 7.52
N ASN A 354 -2.14 -18.93 6.51
CA ASN A 354 -1.16 -17.85 6.66
C ASN A 354 -1.70 -16.76 7.61
N ASP A 355 -2.98 -16.39 7.53
CA ASP A 355 -3.59 -15.44 8.46
C ASP A 355 -3.50 -15.95 9.91
N ILE A 356 -3.82 -17.22 10.15
CA ILE A 356 -3.71 -17.81 11.48
C ILE A 356 -2.27 -17.73 12.00
N LEU A 357 -1.29 -18.09 11.17
CA LEU A 357 0.12 -17.99 11.56
C LEU A 357 0.52 -16.53 11.88
N ARG A 358 0.05 -15.57 11.10
CA ARG A 358 0.40 -14.15 11.24
C ARG A 358 -0.24 -13.49 12.46
N PHE A 359 -1.50 -13.85 12.80
CA PHE A 359 -2.25 -13.19 13.86
C PHE A 359 -2.10 -13.86 15.23
N PHE A 360 -1.67 -15.12 15.29
CA PHE A 360 -1.60 -15.87 16.53
C PHE A 360 -0.19 -16.38 16.91
N PHE A 361 0.74 -16.36 15.97
CA PHE A 361 2.13 -16.79 16.15
C PHE A 361 3.13 -15.78 15.57
#